data_5f6ca6925d1269b7ff384e7c29e6624a
#
_entry.id   5f6ca6925d1269b7ff384e7c29e6624a
#
_cell.length_a   1.000
_cell.length_b   1.000
_cell.length_c   1.000
_cell.angle_alpha   90.00
_cell.angle_beta   90.00
_cell.angle_gamma   90.00
#
_symmetry.space_group_name_H-M   'P 1'
#
loop_
_entity.id
_entity.type
_entity.pdbx_description
1 polymer ?
#
loop_
_entity_poly.entity_id
_entity_poly.type
_entity_poly.pdbx_seq_one_letter_code
_entity_poly.pdbx_strand_id
1 'polypeptide(L)'
;MNVAVIGAGWAGLAAAVAATRAGHSVTLFESSRALGGRARSLPLQLPDGSSVVVDNGQHILIGAYTATLQLMQEIGVDPAAVLLRLPLTLRFPDGDGLALPELPAPLDATWGIASARGWTVNDRAKMLAAALRWQLSGFRCDPSVTVTRLCRGVTPRVIEQLIEPLCVSALNTPASRASGQVFLRVVRDALFGRGHGRWGGSNLLLPRVDLGRLFPAAAGRWLADRGARVAFGQRVQEIAPRAGGWQVDGLGFDAVLLACPPWEAARLVRSAAVDAAGWLERTEALTHEAIATVYAAGGPRLPLPMLACSASMGRGCRCPCWRCTPATRRPRSSCSTAASSGGRLACWPSS
;
A
#
# COMPACT_ATOMS: atom_id res chain seq x y z
N MET A 1 -12.06 1.05 29.60
CA MET A 1 -11.54 -0.32 29.49
C MET A 1 -10.03 -0.24 29.33
N ASN A 2 -9.32 -1.28 29.78
CA ASN A 2 -7.90 -1.45 29.56
C ASN A 2 -7.71 -2.37 28.32
N VAL A 3 -7.11 -1.84 27.25
CA VAL A 3 -7.04 -2.51 25.94
C VAL A 3 -5.59 -2.82 25.59
N ALA A 4 -5.29 -4.06 25.26
CA ALA A 4 -4.03 -4.48 24.67
C ALA A 4 -4.11 -4.42 23.14
N VAL A 5 -3.14 -3.79 22.49
CA VAL A 5 -2.96 -3.83 21.03
C VAL A 5 -1.65 -4.54 20.73
N ILE A 6 -1.66 -5.60 19.94
CA ILE A 6 -0.48 -6.41 19.64
C ILE A 6 -0.02 -6.15 18.21
N GLY A 7 1.12 -5.48 18.09
CA GLY A 7 1.74 -5.02 16.83
C GLY A 7 1.57 -3.52 16.61
N ALA A 8 2.68 -2.78 16.49
CA ALA A 8 2.71 -1.34 16.24
C ALA A 8 3.01 -1.00 14.77
N GLY A 9 2.50 -1.81 13.84
CA GLY A 9 2.34 -1.43 12.46
C GLY A 9 1.25 -0.36 12.27
N TRP A 10 1.03 0.12 11.07
CA TRP A 10 0.01 1.15 10.77
C TRP A 10 -1.38 0.77 11.32
N ALA A 11 -1.79 -0.49 11.15
CA ALA A 11 -3.08 -0.96 11.65
C ALA A 11 -3.17 -0.92 13.18
N GLY A 12 -2.11 -1.36 13.88
CA GLY A 12 -2.10 -1.33 15.35
C GLY A 12 -2.02 0.07 15.93
N LEU A 13 -1.24 0.95 15.30
CA LEU A 13 -1.22 2.37 15.66
C LEU A 13 -2.59 3.02 15.46
N ALA A 14 -3.26 2.73 14.33
CA ALA A 14 -4.62 3.22 14.08
C ALA A 14 -5.62 2.70 15.11
N ALA A 15 -5.55 1.41 15.46
CA ALA A 15 -6.40 0.81 16.50
C ALA A 15 -6.13 1.43 17.87
N ALA A 16 -4.85 1.64 18.22
CA ALA A 16 -4.47 2.28 19.50
C ALA A 16 -4.97 3.73 19.57
N VAL A 17 -4.83 4.52 18.49
CA VAL A 17 -5.35 5.89 18.40
C VAL A 17 -6.88 5.88 18.56
N ALA A 18 -7.58 5.00 17.86
CA ALA A 18 -9.04 4.92 17.95
C ALA A 18 -9.52 4.53 19.36
N ALA A 19 -8.86 3.55 19.99
CA ALA A 19 -9.20 3.12 21.35
C ALA A 19 -8.91 4.23 22.39
N THR A 20 -7.75 4.91 22.28
CA THR A 20 -7.41 6.04 23.17
C THR A 20 -8.40 7.20 23.01
N ARG A 21 -8.78 7.52 21.77
CA ARG A 21 -9.80 8.54 21.48
C ARG A 21 -11.16 8.20 22.08
N ALA A 22 -11.50 6.89 22.12
CA ALA A 22 -12.72 6.41 22.76
C ALA A 22 -12.65 6.39 24.32
N GLY A 23 -11.57 6.92 24.91
CA GLY A 23 -11.41 7.00 26.37
C GLY A 23 -10.92 5.71 27.02
N HIS A 24 -10.32 4.79 26.25
CA HIS A 24 -9.76 3.56 26.79
C HIS A 24 -8.27 3.73 27.15
N SER A 25 -7.84 3.07 28.21
CA SER A 25 -6.42 2.91 28.54
C SER A 25 -5.79 1.89 27.60
N VAL A 26 -4.71 2.27 26.91
CA VAL A 26 -4.12 1.43 25.86
C VAL A 26 -2.69 1.05 26.20
N THR A 27 -2.38 -0.23 26.08
CA THR A 27 -1.01 -0.74 26.00
C THR A 27 -0.76 -1.34 24.63
N LEU A 28 0.20 -0.79 23.91
CA LEU A 28 0.61 -1.22 22.57
C LEU A 28 1.91 -2.01 22.67
N PHE A 29 1.89 -3.29 22.29
CA PHE A 29 3.05 -4.20 22.30
C PHE A 29 3.68 -4.24 20.91
N GLU A 30 5.00 -4.06 20.83
CA GLU A 30 5.75 -4.12 19.58
C GLU A 30 7.03 -4.93 19.78
N SER A 31 7.22 -5.95 18.94
CA SER A 31 8.38 -6.83 19.01
C SER A 31 9.69 -6.17 18.58
N SER A 32 9.62 -5.18 17.71
CA SER A 32 10.78 -4.41 17.26
C SER A 32 11.04 -3.19 18.16
N ARG A 33 12.14 -2.49 17.89
CA ARG A 33 12.46 -1.22 18.55
C ARG A 33 11.96 0.00 17.80
N ALA A 34 11.14 -0.20 16.76
CA ALA A 34 10.65 0.87 15.90
C ALA A 34 9.18 0.66 15.53
N LEU A 35 8.44 1.76 15.44
CA LEU A 35 7.04 1.78 14.98
C LEU A 35 6.95 1.63 13.46
N GLY A 36 5.75 1.28 12.96
CA GLY A 36 5.42 1.27 11.55
C GLY A 36 5.37 -0.12 10.88
N GLY A 37 5.88 -1.15 11.56
CA GLY A 37 5.82 -2.52 11.06
C GLY A 37 6.54 -2.69 9.71
N ARG A 38 5.83 -3.14 8.67
CA ARG A 38 6.39 -3.31 7.32
C ARG A 38 6.54 -1.98 6.56
N ALA A 39 5.70 -0.99 6.84
CA ALA A 39 5.76 0.33 6.23
C ALA A 39 6.46 1.31 7.18
N ARG A 40 7.79 1.20 7.24
CA ARG A 40 8.67 2.00 8.12
C ARG A 40 9.97 2.38 7.42
N SER A 41 10.66 3.34 8.00
CA SER A 41 12.00 3.73 7.58
C SER A 41 13.07 2.82 8.19
N LEU A 42 14.14 2.64 7.44
CA LEU A 42 15.31 1.87 7.85
C LEU A 42 16.59 2.68 7.61
N PRO A 43 17.51 2.74 8.56
CA PRO A 43 18.84 3.26 8.30
C PRO A 43 19.61 2.27 7.41
N LEU A 44 20.27 2.77 6.38
CA LEU A 44 21.11 2.00 5.46
C LEU A 44 22.47 2.68 5.37
N GLN A 45 23.54 1.90 5.48
CA GLN A 45 24.88 2.37 5.17
C GLN A 45 25.21 2.07 3.71
N LEU A 46 25.66 3.11 3.00
CA LEU A 46 26.12 2.98 1.62
C LEU A 46 27.59 2.48 1.60
N PRO A 47 28.06 1.93 0.46
CA PRO A 47 29.43 1.45 0.33
C PRO A 47 30.51 2.50 0.61
N ASP A 48 30.20 3.79 0.47
CA ASP A 48 31.09 4.90 0.78
C ASP A 48 31.11 5.28 2.28
N GLY A 49 30.45 4.49 3.13
CA GLY A 49 30.36 4.72 4.58
C GLY A 49 29.29 5.76 4.98
N SER A 50 28.66 6.44 4.05
CA SER A 50 27.57 7.38 4.38
C SER A 50 26.29 6.66 4.79
N SER A 51 25.55 7.23 5.75
CA SER A 51 24.25 6.72 6.18
C SER A 51 23.14 7.43 5.45
N VAL A 52 22.16 6.67 4.99
CA VAL A 52 20.92 7.18 4.42
C VAL A 52 19.72 6.52 5.10
N VAL A 53 18.60 7.23 5.13
CA VAL A 53 17.33 6.63 5.57
C VAL A 53 16.56 6.22 4.31
N VAL A 54 16.13 4.98 4.25
CA VAL A 54 15.30 4.43 3.17
C VAL A 54 14.04 3.82 3.76
N ASP A 55 12.99 3.68 2.95
CA ASP A 55 11.79 3.00 3.38
C ASP A 55 11.89 1.49 3.17
N ASN A 56 11.29 0.72 4.05
CA ASN A 56 11.18 -0.74 3.88
C ASN A 56 10.15 -1.06 2.78
N GLY A 57 10.53 -0.80 1.55
CA GLY A 57 9.66 -0.86 0.39
C GLY A 57 8.89 0.45 0.14
N GLN A 58 8.65 0.71 -1.13
CA GLN A 58 7.92 1.90 -1.55
C GLN A 58 6.43 1.71 -1.32
N HIS A 59 5.81 2.68 -0.66
CA HIS A 59 4.37 2.71 -0.48
C HIS A 59 3.79 4.01 -1.04
N ILE A 60 2.72 3.88 -1.83
CA ILE A 60 1.92 5.00 -2.31
C ILE A 60 0.57 4.92 -1.62
N LEU A 61 0.06 6.07 -1.21
CA LEU A 61 -1.34 6.18 -0.84
C LEU A 61 -2.15 6.64 -2.05
N ILE A 62 -3.45 6.43 -2.00
CA ILE A 62 -4.38 7.00 -2.99
C ILE A 62 -5.44 7.85 -2.28
N GLY A 63 -6.05 8.76 -3.01
CA GLY A 63 -7.09 9.63 -2.46
C GLY A 63 -8.28 8.89 -1.87
N ALA A 64 -8.52 7.64 -2.30
CA ALA A 64 -9.55 6.76 -1.74
C ALA A 64 -9.24 6.25 -0.31
N TYR A 65 -8.04 6.43 0.21
CA TYR A 65 -7.68 6.04 1.58
C TYR A 65 -8.18 7.06 2.61
N THR A 66 -9.45 7.41 2.53
CA THR A 66 -10.07 8.50 3.30
C THR A 66 -9.88 8.34 4.80
N ALA A 67 -10.07 7.13 5.34
CA ALA A 67 -9.89 6.85 6.77
C ALA A 67 -8.43 7.06 7.23
N THR A 68 -7.45 6.67 6.40
CA THR A 68 -6.02 6.88 6.72
C THR A 68 -5.69 8.37 6.72
N LEU A 69 -6.13 9.10 5.70
CA LEU A 69 -5.87 10.53 5.57
C LEU A 69 -6.54 11.33 6.67
N GLN A 70 -7.77 10.97 7.04
CA GLN A 70 -8.46 11.56 8.18
C GLN A 70 -7.71 11.28 9.50
N LEU A 71 -7.27 10.04 9.72
CA LEU A 71 -6.53 9.68 10.92
C LEU A 71 -5.20 10.45 11.02
N MET A 72 -4.50 10.65 9.89
CA MET A 72 -3.30 11.50 9.86
C MET A 72 -3.60 12.91 10.34
N GLN A 73 -4.68 13.53 9.86
CA GLN A 73 -5.08 14.87 10.30
C GLN A 73 -5.44 14.90 11.80
N GLU A 74 -6.16 13.90 12.31
CA GLU A 74 -6.54 13.78 13.72
C GLU A 74 -5.33 13.73 14.65
N ILE A 75 -4.22 13.15 14.22
CA ILE A 75 -2.98 13.09 15.01
C ILE A 75 -2.00 14.23 14.71
N GLY A 76 -2.46 15.27 14.00
CA GLY A 76 -1.69 16.49 13.73
C GLY A 76 -0.74 16.41 12.54
N VAL A 77 -0.90 15.44 11.65
CA VAL A 77 -0.17 15.40 10.36
C VAL A 77 -1.03 16.04 9.28
N ASP A 78 -0.51 17.10 8.64
CA ASP A 78 -1.14 17.66 7.44
C ASP A 78 -0.77 16.82 6.21
N PRO A 79 -1.72 16.07 5.61
CA PRO A 79 -1.44 15.27 4.44
C PRO A 79 -0.93 16.11 3.25
N ALA A 80 -1.33 17.37 3.12
CA ALA A 80 -0.92 18.22 2.01
C ALA A 80 0.56 18.63 2.10
N ALA A 81 1.09 18.74 3.32
CA ALA A 81 2.50 19.05 3.54
C ALA A 81 3.41 17.85 3.29
N VAL A 82 2.95 16.62 3.61
CA VAL A 82 3.79 15.40 3.61
C VAL A 82 3.57 14.51 2.40
N LEU A 83 2.57 14.79 1.54
CA LEU A 83 2.26 14.00 0.35
C LEU A 83 2.28 14.85 -0.92
N LEU A 84 2.93 14.33 -1.96
CA LEU A 84 2.84 14.87 -3.31
C LEU A 84 1.63 14.25 -3.99
N ARG A 85 0.64 15.06 -4.33
CA ARG A 85 -0.51 14.65 -5.11
C ARG A 85 -0.21 14.64 -6.60
N LEU A 86 -0.54 13.54 -7.26
CA LEU A 86 -0.49 13.41 -8.71
C LEU A 86 -1.79 12.79 -9.23
N PRO A 87 -2.29 13.17 -10.40
CA PRO A 87 -3.31 12.39 -11.10
C PRO A 87 -2.81 10.96 -11.34
N LEU A 88 -3.71 9.98 -11.35
CA LEU A 88 -3.34 8.61 -11.71
C LEU A 88 -2.72 8.60 -13.10
N THR A 89 -1.45 8.23 -13.14
CA THR A 89 -0.66 8.24 -14.38
C THR A 89 0.12 6.93 -14.47
N LEU A 90 -0.10 6.19 -15.56
CA LEU A 90 0.67 5.02 -15.95
C LEU A 90 1.34 5.34 -17.28
N ARG A 91 2.57 5.83 -17.21
CA ARG A 91 3.40 6.15 -18.39
C ARG A 91 4.54 5.16 -18.49
N PHE A 92 4.73 4.65 -19.67
CA PHE A 92 5.84 3.77 -20.04
C PHE A 92 6.98 4.61 -20.65
N PRO A 93 8.22 4.09 -20.74
CA PRO A 93 9.36 4.82 -21.28
C PRO A 93 9.22 5.25 -22.75
N ASP A 94 8.40 4.56 -23.53
CA ASP A 94 8.07 4.90 -24.94
C ASP A 94 7.03 6.04 -25.05
N GLY A 95 6.48 6.49 -23.91
CA GLY A 95 5.46 7.53 -23.85
C GLY A 95 4.03 7.02 -23.95
N ASP A 96 3.83 5.73 -24.18
CA ASP A 96 2.52 5.08 -24.18
C ASP A 96 1.90 5.03 -22.79
N GLY A 97 0.62 4.67 -22.72
CA GLY A 97 -0.13 4.52 -21.48
C GLY A 97 -1.19 5.60 -21.26
N LEU A 98 -1.70 5.66 -20.05
CA LEU A 98 -2.77 6.59 -19.73
C LEU A 98 -2.37 7.57 -18.62
N ALA A 99 -3.00 8.74 -18.64
CA ALA A 99 -2.99 9.72 -17.55
C ALA A 99 -4.42 10.25 -17.37
N LEU A 100 -4.90 10.22 -16.14
CA LEU A 100 -6.19 10.77 -15.83
C LEU A 100 -6.10 12.30 -15.72
N PRO A 101 -7.02 13.06 -16.34
CA PRO A 101 -7.08 14.51 -16.15
C PRO A 101 -7.62 14.84 -14.75
N GLU A 102 -7.51 16.10 -14.37
CA GLU A 102 -8.12 16.62 -13.13
C GLU A 102 -9.63 16.88 -13.34
N LEU A 103 -10.39 15.82 -13.53
CA LEU A 103 -11.85 15.83 -13.64
C LEU A 103 -12.45 15.05 -12.46
N PRO A 104 -13.71 15.34 -12.09
CA PRO A 104 -14.39 14.54 -11.08
C PRO A 104 -14.63 13.11 -11.58
N ALA A 105 -14.56 12.13 -10.66
CA ALA A 105 -14.91 10.74 -10.96
C ALA A 105 -16.39 10.62 -11.37
N PRO A 106 -16.72 9.79 -12.34
CA PRO A 106 -15.87 8.88 -13.12
C PRO A 106 -15.36 9.49 -14.45
N LEU A 107 -15.52 10.79 -14.67
CA LEU A 107 -15.16 11.46 -15.93
C LEU A 107 -13.64 11.41 -16.17
N ASP A 108 -12.84 11.51 -15.10
CA ASP A 108 -11.39 11.39 -15.14
C ASP A 108 -10.95 10.04 -15.74
N ALA A 109 -11.49 8.93 -15.25
CA ALA A 109 -11.18 7.58 -15.73
C ALA A 109 -11.68 7.37 -17.18
N THR A 110 -12.89 7.85 -17.49
CA THR A 110 -13.48 7.72 -18.83
C THR A 110 -12.63 8.46 -19.86
N TRP A 111 -12.24 9.70 -19.56
CA TRP A 111 -11.39 10.51 -20.44
C TRP A 111 -9.98 9.93 -20.54
N GLY A 112 -9.39 9.48 -19.41
CA GLY A 112 -8.08 8.84 -19.39
C GLY A 112 -7.99 7.62 -20.31
N ILE A 113 -9.04 6.77 -20.30
CA ILE A 113 -9.13 5.61 -21.20
C ILE A 113 -9.33 6.08 -22.66
N ALA A 114 -10.21 7.04 -22.91
CA ALA A 114 -10.50 7.54 -24.26
C ALA A 114 -9.27 8.21 -24.90
N SER A 115 -8.41 8.85 -24.11
CA SER A 115 -7.21 9.58 -24.55
C SER A 115 -5.90 8.80 -24.37
N ALA A 116 -5.96 7.52 -23.95
CA ALA A 116 -4.77 6.69 -23.71
C ALA A 116 -3.87 6.62 -24.97
N ARG A 117 -2.59 6.91 -24.78
CA ARG A 117 -1.60 6.90 -25.87
C ARG A 117 -1.19 5.46 -26.21
N GLY A 118 -0.95 5.21 -27.49
CA GLY A 118 -0.60 3.88 -28.03
C GLY A 118 -1.76 2.89 -28.09
N TRP A 119 -2.96 3.27 -27.62
CA TRP A 119 -4.15 2.42 -27.67
C TRP A 119 -4.94 2.64 -28.97
N THR A 120 -5.35 1.54 -29.59
CA THR A 120 -6.26 1.57 -30.73
C THR A 120 -7.68 1.92 -30.28
N VAL A 121 -8.55 2.29 -31.23
CA VAL A 121 -9.98 2.50 -30.97
C VAL A 121 -10.61 1.23 -30.35
N ASN A 122 -10.23 0.04 -30.82
CA ASN A 122 -10.71 -1.23 -30.28
C ASN A 122 -10.27 -1.43 -28.81
N ASP A 123 -9.01 -1.08 -28.45
CA ASP A 123 -8.52 -1.16 -27.06
C ASP A 123 -9.37 -0.30 -26.12
N ARG A 124 -9.61 0.94 -26.52
CA ARG A 124 -10.43 1.91 -25.75
C ARG A 124 -11.87 1.44 -25.63
N ALA A 125 -12.49 1.03 -26.73
CA ALA A 125 -13.88 0.55 -26.75
C ALA A 125 -14.07 -0.69 -25.87
N LYS A 126 -13.16 -1.67 -25.94
CA LYS A 126 -13.20 -2.89 -25.14
C LYS A 126 -13.02 -2.59 -23.65
N MET A 127 -12.13 -1.64 -23.29
CA MET A 127 -11.92 -1.25 -21.91
C MET A 127 -13.13 -0.50 -21.35
N LEU A 128 -13.69 0.46 -22.08
CA LEU A 128 -14.90 1.20 -21.67
C LEU A 128 -16.11 0.25 -21.53
N ALA A 129 -16.28 -0.70 -22.44
CA ALA A 129 -17.34 -1.71 -22.34
C ALA A 129 -17.15 -2.62 -21.10
N ALA A 130 -15.92 -2.98 -20.76
CA ALA A 130 -15.64 -3.71 -19.53
C ALA A 130 -15.97 -2.90 -18.29
N ALA A 131 -15.54 -1.63 -18.24
CA ALA A 131 -15.84 -0.72 -17.12
C ALA A 131 -17.35 -0.53 -16.92
N LEU A 132 -18.10 -0.32 -18.02
CA LEU A 132 -19.57 -0.22 -17.98
C LEU A 132 -20.20 -1.53 -17.44
N ARG A 133 -19.75 -2.69 -17.93
CA ARG A 133 -20.24 -3.99 -17.44
C ARG A 133 -19.99 -4.14 -15.94
N TRP A 134 -18.82 -3.78 -15.44
CA TRP A 134 -18.51 -3.82 -14.00
C TRP A 134 -19.39 -2.87 -13.19
N GLN A 135 -19.65 -1.69 -13.71
CA GLN A 135 -20.57 -0.72 -13.08
C GLN A 135 -22.01 -1.24 -13.03
N LEU A 136 -22.53 -1.78 -14.13
CA LEU A 136 -23.86 -2.37 -14.20
C LEU A 136 -24.04 -3.59 -13.28
N SER A 137 -22.96 -4.37 -13.06
CA SER A 137 -22.96 -5.47 -12.06
C SER A 137 -22.80 -4.98 -10.62
N GLY A 138 -22.79 -3.67 -10.36
CA GLY A 138 -22.54 -3.10 -9.02
C GLY A 138 -21.15 -3.42 -8.47
N PHE A 139 -20.16 -3.64 -9.35
CA PHE A 139 -18.80 -4.07 -9.01
C PHE A 139 -18.79 -5.39 -8.22
N ARG A 140 -19.62 -6.33 -8.63
CA ARG A 140 -19.72 -7.66 -8.02
C ARG A 140 -19.45 -8.74 -9.06
N CYS A 141 -18.79 -9.79 -8.61
CA CYS A 141 -18.63 -11.05 -9.36
C CYS A 141 -18.61 -12.24 -8.40
N ASP A 142 -18.66 -13.45 -8.95
CA ASP A 142 -18.50 -14.66 -8.13
C ASP A 142 -17.11 -14.66 -7.45
N PRO A 143 -17.01 -15.05 -6.17
CA PRO A 143 -15.75 -15.06 -5.41
C PRO A 143 -14.63 -15.90 -6.03
N SER A 144 -14.96 -16.91 -6.83
CA SER A 144 -13.99 -17.78 -7.52
C SER A 144 -13.38 -17.16 -8.79
N VAL A 145 -13.94 -16.02 -9.25
CA VAL A 145 -13.49 -15.36 -10.49
C VAL A 145 -12.15 -14.65 -10.26
N THR A 146 -11.14 -15.00 -11.06
CA THR A 146 -9.86 -14.25 -11.10
C THR A 146 -9.97 -12.99 -11.95
N VAL A 147 -9.02 -12.04 -11.77
CA VAL A 147 -8.98 -10.80 -12.57
C VAL A 147 -8.82 -11.12 -14.06
N THR A 148 -8.01 -12.09 -14.44
CA THR A 148 -7.90 -12.54 -15.85
C THR A 148 -9.26 -12.98 -16.42
N ARG A 149 -10.04 -13.75 -15.64
CA ARG A 149 -11.36 -14.20 -16.08
C ARG A 149 -12.38 -13.05 -16.11
N LEU A 150 -12.31 -12.13 -15.15
CA LEU A 150 -13.12 -10.92 -15.11
C LEU A 150 -12.91 -10.03 -16.33
N CYS A 151 -11.66 -9.96 -16.83
CA CYS A 151 -11.25 -9.12 -17.95
C CYS A 151 -11.39 -9.81 -19.32
N ARG A 152 -12.15 -10.90 -19.44
CA ARG A 152 -12.43 -11.53 -20.73
C ARG A 152 -13.03 -10.52 -21.70
N GLY A 153 -12.44 -10.44 -22.93
CA GLY A 153 -12.81 -9.50 -23.97
C GLY A 153 -12.06 -8.16 -23.92
N VAL A 154 -11.29 -7.88 -22.88
CA VAL A 154 -10.29 -6.79 -22.87
C VAL A 154 -9.08 -7.24 -23.70
N THR A 155 -8.50 -6.31 -24.46
CA THR A 155 -7.39 -6.63 -25.38
C THR A 155 -6.08 -6.91 -24.61
N PRO A 156 -5.16 -7.71 -25.16
CA PRO A 156 -3.88 -8.02 -24.52
C PRO A 156 -3.09 -6.76 -24.16
N ARG A 157 -3.10 -5.74 -25.02
CA ARG A 157 -2.43 -4.45 -24.77
C ARG A 157 -2.97 -3.77 -23.50
N VAL A 158 -4.27 -3.69 -23.36
CA VAL A 158 -4.91 -3.09 -22.15
C VAL A 158 -4.64 -3.93 -20.92
N ILE A 159 -4.66 -5.26 -21.03
CA ILE A 159 -4.27 -6.14 -19.91
C ILE A 159 -2.84 -5.81 -19.47
N GLU A 160 -1.89 -5.72 -20.40
CA GLU A 160 -0.49 -5.47 -20.09
C GLU A 160 -0.23 -4.05 -19.55
N GLN A 161 -0.86 -3.04 -20.15
CA GLN A 161 -0.56 -1.64 -19.84
C GLN A 161 -1.41 -1.03 -18.73
N LEU A 162 -2.54 -1.63 -18.36
CA LEU A 162 -3.43 -1.12 -17.32
C LEU A 162 -3.78 -2.17 -16.28
N ILE A 163 -4.42 -3.27 -16.68
CA ILE A 163 -5.04 -4.21 -15.73
C ILE A 163 -3.99 -4.89 -14.85
N GLU A 164 -2.97 -5.44 -15.46
CA GLU A 164 -1.91 -6.15 -14.74
C GLU A 164 -1.10 -5.22 -13.83
N PRO A 165 -0.61 -4.04 -14.28
CA PRO A 165 0.06 -3.08 -13.40
C PRO A 165 -0.82 -2.64 -12.23
N LEU A 166 -2.09 -2.35 -12.49
CA LEU A 166 -3.03 -1.96 -11.45
C LEU A 166 -3.30 -3.11 -10.45
N CYS A 167 -3.46 -4.33 -10.95
CA CYS A 167 -3.67 -5.51 -10.13
C CYS A 167 -2.46 -5.80 -9.24
N VAL A 168 -1.25 -5.82 -9.81
CA VAL A 168 -0.02 -6.07 -9.06
C VAL A 168 0.24 -4.98 -8.03
N SER A 169 0.07 -3.70 -8.39
CA SER A 169 0.30 -2.59 -7.45
C SER A 169 -0.71 -2.53 -6.31
N ALA A 170 -1.97 -2.90 -6.55
CA ALA A 170 -3.02 -2.83 -5.54
C ALA A 170 -3.17 -4.10 -4.70
N LEU A 171 -2.93 -5.29 -5.30
CA LEU A 171 -3.18 -6.58 -4.68
C LEU A 171 -1.91 -7.41 -4.43
N ASN A 172 -0.75 -6.94 -4.88
CA ASN A 172 0.53 -7.65 -4.82
C ASN A 172 0.48 -9.07 -5.43
N THR A 173 -0.46 -9.31 -6.35
CA THR A 173 -0.76 -10.62 -6.91
C THR A 173 -1.01 -10.46 -8.41
N PRO A 174 -0.48 -11.34 -9.27
CA PRO A 174 -0.74 -11.27 -10.71
C PRO A 174 -2.22 -11.53 -11.02
N ALA A 175 -2.73 -10.92 -12.10
CA ALA A 175 -4.13 -10.99 -12.50
C ALA A 175 -4.68 -12.42 -12.67
N SER A 176 -3.80 -13.39 -12.99
CA SER A 176 -4.16 -14.80 -13.13
C SER A 176 -4.58 -15.48 -11.81
N ARG A 177 -4.12 -14.97 -10.67
CA ARG A 177 -4.40 -15.51 -9.33
C ARG A 177 -5.18 -14.54 -8.44
N ALA A 178 -5.15 -13.26 -8.75
CA ALA A 178 -5.83 -12.24 -7.96
C ALA A 178 -7.35 -12.38 -8.02
N SER A 179 -8.02 -12.13 -6.90
CA SER A 179 -9.47 -12.14 -6.78
C SER A 179 -10.10 -11.02 -7.61
N GLY A 180 -11.02 -11.38 -8.51
CA GLY A 180 -11.79 -10.42 -9.30
C GLY A 180 -12.68 -9.53 -8.42
N GLN A 181 -13.26 -10.10 -7.35
CA GLN A 181 -14.11 -9.33 -6.43
C GLN A 181 -13.31 -8.25 -5.67
N VAL A 182 -12.11 -8.59 -5.20
CA VAL A 182 -11.24 -7.60 -4.52
C VAL A 182 -10.77 -6.53 -5.50
N PHE A 183 -10.40 -6.93 -6.72
CA PHE A 183 -10.02 -5.98 -7.78
C PHE A 183 -11.16 -5.00 -8.11
N LEU A 184 -12.39 -5.50 -8.28
CA LEU A 184 -13.56 -4.66 -8.51
C LEU A 184 -13.81 -3.68 -7.36
N ARG A 185 -13.57 -4.08 -6.12
CA ARG A 185 -13.67 -3.20 -4.96
C ARG A 185 -12.65 -2.06 -5.04
N VAL A 186 -11.39 -2.37 -5.38
CA VAL A 186 -10.34 -1.36 -5.57
C VAL A 186 -10.71 -0.40 -6.70
N VAL A 187 -11.16 -0.92 -7.86
CA VAL A 187 -11.59 -0.11 -9.00
C VAL A 187 -12.74 0.83 -8.61
N ARG A 188 -13.75 0.30 -7.92
CA ARG A 188 -14.88 1.10 -7.46
C ARG A 188 -14.43 2.23 -6.53
N ASP A 189 -13.64 1.90 -5.52
CA ASP A 189 -13.26 2.88 -4.49
C ASP A 189 -12.28 3.93 -5.05
N ALA A 190 -11.37 3.55 -5.96
CA ALA A 190 -10.41 4.45 -6.58
C ALA A 190 -10.98 5.32 -7.69
N LEU A 191 -11.81 4.75 -8.59
CA LEU A 191 -12.25 5.44 -9.81
C LEU A 191 -13.70 5.98 -9.72
N PHE A 192 -14.49 5.52 -8.74
CA PHE A 192 -15.89 5.94 -8.56
C PHE A 192 -16.15 6.43 -7.13
N GLY A 193 -15.21 6.22 -6.20
CA GLY A 193 -15.31 6.69 -4.83
C GLY A 193 -15.03 8.18 -4.70
N ARG A 194 -15.60 8.77 -3.64
CA ARG A 194 -15.20 10.11 -3.21
C ARG A 194 -13.80 10.03 -2.59
N GLY A 195 -12.93 10.93 -3.00
CA GLY A 195 -11.62 11.09 -2.37
C GLY A 195 -11.70 11.83 -1.05
N HIS A 196 -10.54 12.23 -0.51
CA HIS A 196 -10.40 12.96 0.73
C HIS A 196 -10.23 14.46 0.47
N GLY A 197 -11.13 15.27 1.00
CA GLY A 197 -11.10 16.72 0.79
C GLY A 197 -11.20 17.08 -0.70
N ARG A 198 -10.18 17.80 -1.21
CA ARG A 198 -10.04 18.18 -2.63
C ARG A 198 -9.40 17.10 -3.51
N TRP A 199 -8.97 15.99 -2.94
CA TRP A 199 -8.28 14.93 -3.67
C TRP A 199 -9.28 13.88 -4.17
N GLY A 200 -9.29 13.63 -5.48
CA GLY A 200 -10.08 12.55 -6.07
C GLY A 200 -9.60 11.18 -5.60
N GLY A 201 -10.50 10.20 -5.59
CA GLY A 201 -10.18 8.83 -5.16
C GLY A 201 -9.02 8.20 -5.93
N SER A 202 -8.89 8.52 -7.22
CA SER A 202 -7.85 8.04 -8.12
C SER A 202 -6.48 8.70 -7.94
N ASN A 203 -6.40 9.83 -7.21
CA ASN A 203 -5.13 10.54 -7.10
C ASN A 203 -4.08 9.69 -6.38
N LEU A 204 -2.89 9.64 -6.96
CA LEU A 204 -1.70 9.07 -6.32
C LEU A 204 -1.14 10.07 -5.32
N LEU A 205 -0.80 9.59 -4.14
CA LEU A 205 -0.28 10.39 -3.04
C LEU A 205 1.09 9.83 -2.65
N LEU A 206 2.14 10.45 -3.16
CA LEU A 206 3.52 10.02 -2.97
C LEU A 206 4.10 10.67 -1.71
N PRO A 207 4.68 9.90 -0.78
CA PRO A 207 5.34 10.46 0.38
C PRO A 207 6.48 11.44 0.01
N ARG A 208 6.47 12.63 0.61
CA ARG A 208 7.57 13.61 0.58
C ARG A 208 8.55 13.43 1.72
N VAL A 209 8.15 12.63 2.71
CA VAL A 209 8.94 12.26 3.88
C VAL A 209 9.00 10.75 3.95
N ASP A 210 9.94 10.21 4.72
CA ASP A 210 10.02 8.77 4.95
C ASP A 210 8.75 8.23 5.65
N LEU A 211 8.44 6.95 5.46
CA LEU A 211 7.22 6.31 5.98
C LEU A 211 7.12 6.34 7.50
N GLY A 212 8.26 6.33 8.20
CA GLY A 212 8.31 6.44 9.66
C GLY A 212 7.78 7.78 10.12
N ARG A 213 8.12 8.86 9.41
CA ARG A 213 7.68 10.24 9.70
C ARG A 213 6.27 10.53 9.19
N LEU A 214 5.83 9.81 8.16
CA LEU A 214 4.53 10.05 7.53
C LEU A 214 3.36 9.81 8.49
N PHE A 215 3.38 8.73 9.28
CA PHE A 215 2.32 8.40 10.24
C PHE A 215 2.84 7.81 11.55
N PRO A 216 3.69 6.77 11.57
CA PRO A 216 4.04 6.04 12.79
C PRO A 216 4.60 6.91 13.91
N ALA A 217 5.55 7.79 13.60
CA ALA A 217 6.17 8.65 14.62
C ALA A 217 5.18 9.67 15.21
N ALA A 218 4.29 10.22 14.38
CA ALA A 218 3.24 11.14 14.86
C ALA A 218 2.21 10.40 15.72
N ALA A 219 1.78 9.22 15.30
CA ALA A 219 0.86 8.38 16.09
C ALA A 219 1.47 7.99 17.42
N GLY A 220 2.75 7.60 17.45
CA GLY A 220 3.45 7.28 18.70
C GLY A 220 3.51 8.45 19.67
N ARG A 221 3.84 9.66 19.21
CA ARG A 221 3.81 10.88 20.04
C ARG A 221 2.41 11.17 20.55
N TRP A 222 1.41 11.17 19.66
CA TRP A 222 0.02 11.43 20.01
C TRP A 222 -0.51 10.48 21.09
N LEU A 223 -0.12 9.20 21.01
CA LEU A 223 -0.45 8.18 22.01
C LEU A 223 0.25 8.43 23.34
N ALA A 224 1.54 8.73 23.32
CA ALA A 224 2.33 9.03 24.52
C ALA A 224 1.79 10.25 25.27
N ASP A 225 1.46 11.34 24.54
CA ASP A 225 0.87 12.56 25.11
C ASP A 225 -0.49 12.31 25.80
N ARG A 226 -1.14 11.19 25.51
CA ARG A 226 -2.43 10.77 26.09
C ARG A 226 -2.32 9.61 27.07
N GLY A 227 -1.11 9.29 27.50
CA GLY A 227 -0.86 8.29 28.53
C GLY A 227 -0.93 6.84 28.04
N ALA A 228 -1.01 6.58 26.73
CA ALA A 228 -0.91 5.23 26.21
C ALA A 228 0.52 4.71 26.38
N ARG A 229 0.65 3.45 26.80
CA ARG A 229 1.94 2.79 26.97
C ARG A 229 2.35 2.08 25.67
N VAL A 230 3.56 2.33 25.20
CA VAL A 230 4.17 1.56 24.10
C VAL A 230 5.32 0.71 24.64
N ALA A 231 5.17 -0.61 24.55
CA ALA A 231 6.15 -1.60 25.00
C ALA A 231 6.97 -2.11 23.80
N PHE A 232 8.13 -1.51 23.58
CA PHE A 232 9.07 -1.88 22.51
C PHE A 232 9.90 -3.12 22.86
N GLY A 233 10.33 -3.88 21.85
CA GLY A 233 11.16 -5.08 22.02
C GLY A 233 10.41 -6.22 22.70
N GLN A 234 9.10 -6.12 22.83
CA GLN A 234 8.25 -7.06 23.55
C GLN A 234 7.39 -7.86 22.56
N ARG A 235 7.86 -9.07 22.22
CA ARG A 235 7.05 -10.02 21.46
C ARG A 235 6.13 -10.76 22.43
N VAL A 236 4.84 -10.55 22.30
CA VAL A 236 3.82 -11.27 23.09
C VAL A 236 3.92 -12.78 22.82
N GLN A 237 4.07 -13.56 23.87
CA GLN A 237 4.23 -15.00 23.79
C GLN A 237 2.87 -15.70 23.76
N GLU A 238 1.94 -15.29 24.63
CA GLU A 238 0.65 -15.92 24.78
C GLU A 238 -0.47 -14.92 25.12
N ILE A 239 -1.68 -15.31 24.77
CA ILE A 239 -2.89 -14.69 25.26
C ILE A 239 -3.79 -15.79 25.85
N ALA A 240 -4.50 -15.48 26.92
CA ALA A 240 -5.42 -16.43 27.56
C ALA A 240 -6.70 -15.71 28.00
N PRO A 241 -7.86 -16.37 27.93
CA PRO A 241 -9.08 -15.84 28.53
C PRO A 241 -8.98 -15.86 30.05
N ARG A 242 -9.61 -14.85 30.69
CA ARG A 242 -9.80 -14.80 32.14
C ARG A 242 -11.23 -14.33 32.47
N ALA A 243 -11.63 -14.41 33.72
CA ALA A 243 -12.90 -13.85 34.16
C ALA A 243 -12.97 -12.35 33.84
N GLY A 244 -13.89 -11.96 32.98
CA GLY A 244 -14.12 -10.56 32.58
C GLY A 244 -13.11 -9.98 31.60
N GLY A 245 -12.31 -10.79 30.88
CA GLY A 245 -11.37 -10.27 29.89
C GLY A 245 -10.28 -11.23 29.47
N TRP A 246 -9.06 -10.74 29.32
CA TRP A 246 -7.92 -11.42 28.75
C TRP A 246 -6.65 -11.25 29.57
N GLN A 247 -5.78 -12.21 29.51
CA GLN A 247 -4.37 -12.08 29.89
C GLN A 247 -3.50 -12.00 28.63
N VAL A 248 -2.49 -11.11 28.67
CA VAL A 248 -1.42 -11.00 27.67
C VAL A 248 -0.11 -11.11 28.42
N ASP A 249 0.63 -12.20 28.26
CA ASP A 249 1.87 -12.50 29.00
C ASP A 249 1.68 -12.27 30.54
N GLY A 250 0.59 -12.76 31.10
CA GLY A 250 0.25 -12.63 32.51
C GLY A 250 -0.38 -11.29 32.91
N LEU A 251 -0.37 -10.25 32.07
CA LEU A 251 -0.99 -8.96 32.34
C LEU A 251 -2.47 -8.97 31.96
N GLY A 252 -3.32 -8.37 32.80
CA GLY A 252 -4.78 -8.35 32.60
C GLY A 252 -5.27 -7.19 31.75
N PHE A 253 -6.16 -7.49 30.80
CA PHE A 253 -6.83 -6.54 29.91
C PHE A 253 -8.32 -6.89 29.75
N ASP A 254 -9.12 -5.87 29.44
CA ASP A 254 -10.55 -6.07 29.14
C ASP A 254 -10.75 -6.55 27.70
N ALA A 255 -9.88 -6.12 26.77
CA ALA A 255 -9.92 -6.49 25.38
C ALA A 255 -8.51 -6.58 24.77
N VAL A 256 -8.38 -7.42 23.72
CA VAL A 256 -7.15 -7.58 22.93
C VAL A 256 -7.44 -7.34 21.45
N LEU A 257 -6.64 -6.49 20.83
CA LEU A 257 -6.66 -6.24 19.37
C LEU A 257 -5.39 -6.82 18.73
N LEU A 258 -5.55 -7.81 17.88
CA LEU A 258 -4.45 -8.43 17.14
C LEU A 258 -4.20 -7.65 15.85
N ALA A 259 -3.13 -6.88 15.80
CA ALA A 259 -2.68 -6.09 14.65
C ALA A 259 -1.31 -6.57 14.12
N CYS A 260 -0.93 -7.78 14.47
CA CYS A 260 0.27 -8.47 14.02
C CYS A 260 0.03 -9.25 12.71
N PRO A 261 1.07 -9.79 12.05
CA PRO A 261 0.90 -10.62 10.86
C PRO A 261 -0.01 -11.84 11.09
N PRO A 262 -0.70 -12.35 10.04
CA PRO A 262 -1.67 -13.44 10.18
C PRO A 262 -1.13 -14.68 10.91
N TRP A 263 0.10 -15.10 10.61
CA TRP A 263 0.73 -16.25 11.29
C TRP A 263 1.00 -16.02 12.79
N GLU A 264 1.35 -14.79 13.20
CA GLU A 264 1.48 -14.43 14.60
C GLU A 264 0.12 -14.35 15.30
N ALA A 265 -0.88 -13.80 14.63
CA ALA A 265 -2.24 -13.77 15.14
C ALA A 265 -2.77 -15.21 15.34
N ALA A 266 -2.54 -16.11 14.37
CA ALA A 266 -2.92 -17.51 14.49
C ALA A 266 -2.21 -18.20 15.68
N ARG A 267 -0.89 -17.95 15.86
CA ARG A 267 -0.13 -18.48 16.99
C ARG A 267 -0.73 -18.04 18.34
N LEU A 268 -1.06 -16.76 18.45
CA LEU A 268 -1.66 -16.20 19.68
C LEU A 268 -3.08 -16.72 19.93
N VAL A 269 -3.90 -16.83 18.90
CA VAL A 269 -5.25 -17.38 19.03
C VAL A 269 -5.23 -18.85 19.45
N ARG A 270 -4.24 -19.63 18.99
CA ARG A 270 -4.06 -21.01 19.47
C ARG A 270 -3.69 -21.04 20.97
N SER A 271 -2.82 -20.13 21.43
CA SER A 271 -2.47 -20.08 22.86
C SER A 271 -3.66 -19.76 23.75
N ALA A 272 -4.65 -19.05 23.21
CA ALA A 272 -5.86 -18.69 23.94
C ALA A 272 -6.81 -19.88 24.22
N ALA A 273 -6.64 -20.99 23.51
CA ALA A 273 -7.52 -22.18 23.60
C ALA A 273 -9.02 -21.87 23.45
N VAL A 274 -9.36 -20.85 22.65
CA VAL A 274 -10.74 -20.49 22.33
C VAL A 274 -11.21 -21.21 21.05
N ASP A 275 -12.52 -21.41 20.91
CA ASP A 275 -13.08 -21.97 19.70
C ASP A 275 -12.97 -20.96 18.54
N ALA A 276 -11.96 -21.15 17.71
CA ALA A 276 -11.66 -20.32 16.56
C ALA A 276 -11.24 -21.16 15.33
N ALA A 277 -11.59 -22.44 15.27
CA ALA A 277 -11.12 -23.38 14.26
C ALA A 277 -11.31 -22.85 12.83
N GLY A 278 -12.50 -22.40 12.47
CA GLY A 278 -12.76 -21.88 11.13
C GLY A 278 -12.05 -20.55 10.80
N TRP A 279 -11.69 -19.76 11.81
CA TRP A 279 -10.86 -18.56 11.60
C TRP A 279 -9.40 -18.95 11.40
N LEU A 280 -8.88 -19.87 12.19
CA LEU A 280 -7.51 -20.39 12.09
C LEU A 280 -7.29 -21.02 10.71
N GLU A 281 -8.18 -21.90 10.27
CA GLU A 281 -8.10 -22.52 8.94
C GLU A 281 -8.00 -21.49 7.82
N ARG A 282 -8.87 -20.49 7.79
CA ARG A 282 -8.82 -19.42 6.78
C ARG A 282 -7.56 -18.56 6.87
N THR A 283 -7.07 -18.30 8.08
CA THR A 283 -5.89 -17.46 8.31
C THR A 283 -4.63 -18.18 7.86
N GLU A 284 -4.54 -19.48 8.09
CA GLU A 284 -3.38 -20.32 7.73
C GLU A 284 -3.37 -20.69 6.24
N ALA A 285 -4.54 -20.71 5.61
CA ALA A 285 -4.65 -20.87 4.16
C ALA A 285 -4.13 -19.63 3.37
N LEU A 286 -3.87 -18.50 4.03
CA LEU A 286 -3.33 -17.32 3.37
C LEU A 286 -1.90 -17.59 2.86
N THR A 287 -1.70 -17.39 1.56
CA THR A 287 -0.38 -17.43 0.92
C THR A 287 0.22 -16.03 0.83
N HIS A 288 1.55 -15.94 0.77
CA HIS A 288 2.27 -14.68 0.74
C HIS A 288 3.12 -14.59 -0.51
N GLU A 289 3.13 -13.40 -1.15
CA GLU A 289 3.99 -13.08 -2.27
C GLU A 289 5.23 -12.33 -1.78
N ALA A 290 6.39 -12.70 -2.31
CA ALA A 290 7.63 -11.99 -2.05
C ALA A 290 7.69 -10.69 -2.85
N ILE A 291 8.07 -9.60 -2.19
CA ILE A 291 8.31 -8.30 -2.82
C ILE A 291 9.74 -7.88 -2.48
N ALA A 292 10.52 -7.57 -3.51
CA ALA A 292 11.87 -7.04 -3.35
C ALA A 292 11.92 -5.57 -3.77
N THR A 293 12.60 -4.75 -2.96
CA THR A 293 12.89 -3.35 -3.29
C THR A 293 14.39 -3.21 -3.45
N VAL A 294 14.82 -2.62 -4.56
CA VAL A 294 16.25 -2.37 -4.84
C VAL A 294 16.48 -0.86 -4.87
N TYR A 295 17.40 -0.40 -4.06
CA TYR A 295 17.85 0.98 -4.05
C TYR A 295 19.14 1.10 -4.85
N ALA A 296 19.13 1.97 -5.87
CA ALA A 296 20.29 2.26 -6.71
C ALA A 296 20.69 3.72 -6.54
N ALA A 297 21.96 3.97 -6.18
CA ALA A 297 22.51 5.30 -6.08
C ALA A 297 23.21 5.72 -7.40
N GLY A 298 23.23 7.03 -7.69
CA GLY A 298 23.97 7.58 -8.84
C GLY A 298 23.28 7.46 -10.20
N GLY A 299 21.99 7.07 -10.21
CA GLY A 299 21.19 7.01 -11.44
C GLY A 299 20.82 8.40 -12.00
N PRO A 300 20.39 8.48 -13.28
CA PRO A 300 19.90 9.72 -13.87
C PRO A 300 18.60 10.17 -13.18
N ARG A 301 18.38 11.50 -13.17
CA ARG A 301 17.11 12.05 -12.69
C ARG A 301 15.99 11.67 -13.64
N LEU A 302 14.93 11.08 -13.14
CA LEU A 302 13.76 10.75 -13.93
C LEU A 302 13.00 12.04 -14.32
N PRO A 303 12.43 12.11 -15.55
CA PRO A 303 11.63 13.25 -15.98
C PRO A 303 10.26 13.32 -15.27
N LEU A 304 9.80 12.21 -14.74
CA LEU A 304 8.55 12.07 -14.00
C LEU A 304 8.82 11.48 -12.62
N PRO A 305 7.98 11.77 -11.62
CA PRO A 305 8.11 11.19 -10.28
C PRO A 305 8.02 9.65 -10.28
N MET A 306 7.38 9.06 -11.28
CA MET A 306 7.19 7.61 -11.40
C MET A 306 7.08 7.21 -12.86
N LEU A 307 7.70 6.07 -13.22
CA LEU A 307 7.55 5.40 -14.51
C LEU A 307 7.11 3.95 -14.30
N ALA A 308 6.19 3.48 -15.14
CA ALA A 308 5.84 2.05 -15.20
C ALA A 308 6.82 1.33 -16.12
N CYS A 309 7.19 0.08 -15.77
CA CYS A 309 7.96 -0.79 -16.62
C CYS A 309 7.21 -2.11 -16.83
N SER A 310 7.19 -2.63 -18.07
CA SER A 310 6.60 -3.95 -18.35
C SER A 310 7.65 -5.06 -18.33
N ALA A 311 7.23 -6.31 -18.06
CA ALA A 311 8.12 -7.46 -18.05
C ALA A 311 8.71 -7.78 -19.43
N SER A 312 8.01 -7.44 -20.51
CA SER A 312 8.49 -7.58 -21.89
C SER A 312 9.72 -6.70 -22.18
N MET A 313 9.87 -5.58 -21.47
CA MET A 313 11.04 -4.71 -21.57
C MET A 313 12.31 -5.28 -20.94
N GLY A 314 12.22 -6.35 -20.12
CA GLY A 314 13.37 -6.92 -19.40
C GLY A 314 14.34 -7.72 -20.24
N ARG A 315 13.96 -8.16 -21.45
CA ARG A 315 14.85 -8.88 -22.37
C ARG A 315 15.24 -7.98 -23.55
N GLY A 316 16.18 -7.07 -23.31
CA GLY A 316 16.72 -6.20 -24.36
C GLY A 316 16.41 -4.71 -24.20
N CYS A 317 15.66 -4.32 -23.21
CA CYS A 317 15.42 -2.91 -22.94
C CYS A 317 16.69 -2.26 -22.36
N ARG A 318 17.38 -1.52 -23.18
CA ARG A 318 18.23 -0.44 -22.70
C ARG A 318 17.28 0.63 -22.17
N CYS A 319 16.83 0.45 -20.94
CA CYS A 319 16.01 1.47 -20.28
C CYS A 319 16.76 2.81 -20.39
N PRO A 320 16.17 3.87 -20.98
CA PRO A 320 16.85 5.17 -21.11
C PRO A 320 17.26 5.76 -19.77
N CYS A 321 16.69 5.28 -18.66
CA CYS A 321 17.12 5.63 -17.31
C CYS A 321 18.55 5.15 -16.97
N TRP A 322 19.17 4.27 -17.75
CA TRP A 322 20.54 3.75 -17.56
C TRP A 322 21.58 4.34 -18.53
N ARG A 323 21.28 5.34 -19.34
CA ARG A 323 22.33 6.09 -20.03
C ARG A 323 22.99 7.03 -19.03
N CYS A 324 24.06 6.57 -18.40
CA CYS A 324 24.99 7.41 -17.70
C CYS A 324 25.61 8.40 -18.67
N THR A 325 25.26 9.68 -18.58
CA THR A 325 26.12 10.78 -19.00
C THR A 325 26.93 11.21 -17.77
N PRO A 326 28.25 11.39 -17.85
CA PRO A 326 29.02 11.87 -16.73
C PRO A 326 28.62 13.33 -16.47
N ALA A 327 27.83 13.54 -15.42
CA ALA A 327 27.43 14.88 -14.99
C ALA A 327 28.15 15.23 -13.70
N THR A 328 28.83 16.36 -13.80
CA THR A 328 29.39 17.20 -12.76
C THR A 328 28.62 17.18 -11.43
N ARG A 329 29.39 17.08 -10.35
CA ARG A 329 29.02 17.08 -8.94
C ARG A 329 27.85 18.00 -8.58
N ARG A 330 26.74 17.42 -8.11
CA ARG A 330 25.82 17.90 -7.05
C ARG A 330 24.65 16.92 -6.81
N PRO A 331 23.83 17.05 -5.69
CA PRO A 331 23.77 15.97 -4.72
C PRO A 331 22.75 14.88 -5.07
N ARG A 332 23.02 13.74 -4.54
CA ARG A 332 22.43 12.41 -4.54
C ARG A 332 20.90 12.38 -4.61
N SER A 333 20.35 11.92 -5.74
CA SER A 333 18.99 11.37 -5.81
C SER A 333 19.08 9.86 -5.76
N SER A 334 18.44 9.23 -4.80
CA SER A 334 18.27 7.78 -4.77
C SER A 334 17.06 7.41 -5.63
N CYS A 335 17.19 6.36 -6.44
CA CYS A 335 16.09 5.75 -7.17
C CYS A 335 15.76 4.42 -6.50
N SER A 336 14.52 4.20 -6.11
CA SER A 336 14.08 2.90 -5.60
C SER A 336 13.30 2.15 -6.68
N THR A 337 13.58 0.87 -6.81
CA THR A 337 12.90 0.00 -7.76
C THR A 337 12.24 -1.14 -7.00
N ALA A 338 10.93 -1.28 -7.10
CA ALA A 338 10.20 -2.41 -6.53
C ALA A 338 9.93 -3.45 -7.61
N ALA A 339 10.36 -4.68 -7.39
CA ALA A 339 10.05 -5.84 -8.22
C ALA A 339 9.18 -6.83 -7.46
N SER A 340 8.06 -7.24 -8.05
CA SER A 340 7.29 -8.40 -7.57
C SER A 340 7.75 -9.66 -8.30
N SER A 341 7.50 -10.84 -7.74
CA SER A 341 7.81 -12.16 -8.34
C SER A 341 7.21 -12.39 -9.74
N GLY A 342 6.40 -11.46 -10.21
CA GLY A 342 5.87 -11.41 -11.58
C GLY A 342 6.66 -10.57 -12.57
N GLY A 343 7.85 -10.08 -12.21
CA GLY A 343 8.83 -9.49 -13.15
C GLY A 343 8.55 -8.07 -13.63
N ARG A 344 7.94 -7.20 -12.82
CA ARG A 344 7.70 -5.78 -13.16
C ARG A 344 8.39 -4.83 -12.18
N LEU A 345 8.98 -3.78 -12.74
CA LEU A 345 9.79 -2.79 -12.02
C LEU A 345 9.12 -1.41 -12.06
N ALA A 346 8.98 -0.76 -10.91
CA ALA A 346 8.63 0.66 -10.80
C ALA A 346 9.80 1.44 -10.20
N CYS A 347 10.20 2.56 -10.82
CA CYS A 347 11.31 3.41 -10.36
C CYS A 347 10.80 4.73 -9.80
N TRP A 348 11.38 5.17 -8.70
CA TRP A 348 11.01 6.38 -7.98
C TRP A 348 12.21 7.30 -7.76
N PRO A 349 12.07 8.62 -7.90
CA PRO A 349 13.05 9.56 -7.38
C PRO A 349 12.74 9.90 -5.92
N SER A 350 13.74 9.90 -5.07
CA SER A 350 13.67 10.55 -3.76
C SER A 350 14.07 12.03 -3.91
N SER A 351 13.31 12.89 -3.28
CA SER A 351 13.59 14.32 -3.14
C SER A 351 14.85 14.58 -2.33
#